data_cd98907ca08f5b8cd682d5040d164690
#
_entry.id   cd98907ca08f5b8cd682d5040d164690
#
_cell.length_a   1.000
_cell.length_b   1.000
_cell.length_c   1.000
_cell.angle_alpha   90.00
_cell.angle_beta   90.00
_cell.angle_gamma   90.00
#
_symmetry.space_group_name_H-M   'P 1'
#
loop_
_entity.id
_entity.type
_entity.pdbx_description
1 polymer ?
#
loop_
_entity_poly.entity_id
_entity_poly.type
_entity_poly.pdbx_seq_one_letter_code
_entity_poly.pdbx_strand_id
1 'polypeptide(L)'
;MKTKYEIAKNWLPRYTGTPLKDFGDYFLLTNFNNYVTSFAEKFRCNVNGIGKPMQTATSSKGLTIINFGIGSANAATIMDLLIAVKPKGVLFLGKCGGLKHSTEIGHFILPTAAIRGEGTSNDYMPTEVPALPSFKLHKFVSEKIIAHKHEYRTGVIYTTNRRVWEWDEDFKTYLKKLYTIGIDMETATLFIAGLVNAIPRGALLLVSDTPMVPEGIKTEKSDIFVTKNFSDLHLQIGIEAMTEIGKKGEAIKHFKY
;
A
#
# COMPACT_ATOMS: atom_id res chain seq x y z
N MET A 1 26.55 16.14 11.39
CA MET A 1 25.79 15.56 10.24
C MET A 1 24.33 15.39 10.69
N LYS A 2 23.33 15.71 9.83
CA LYS A 2 21.92 15.51 10.19
C LYS A 2 21.58 14.02 10.19
N THR A 3 20.84 13.57 11.18
CA THR A 3 20.32 12.20 11.25
C THR A 3 19.16 11.99 10.26
N LYS A 4 18.86 10.74 9.90
CA LYS A 4 17.68 10.39 9.08
C LYS A 4 16.39 10.97 9.67
N TYR A 5 16.24 10.92 10.99
CA TYR A 5 15.09 11.48 11.71
C TYR A 5 14.96 12.99 11.53
N GLU A 6 16.04 13.75 11.64
CA GLU A 6 16.03 15.21 11.44
C GLU A 6 15.71 15.59 10.00
N ILE A 7 16.19 14.81 9.03
CA ILE A 7 15.82 14.98 7.62
C ILE A 7 14.32 14.72 7.43
N ALA A 8 13.82 13.60 7.93
CA ALA A 8 12.41 13.23 7.81
C ALA A 8 11.47 14.27 8.44
N LYS A 9 11.80 14.79 9.63
CA LYS A 9 11.05 15.88 10.30
C LYS A 9 10.94 17.14 9.44
N ASN A 10 11.98 17.47 8.67
CA ASN A 10 11.96 18.62 7.78
C ASN A 10 11.20 18.33 6.49
N TRP A 11 11.36 17.13 5.91
CA TRP A 11 10.85 16.83 4.58
C TRP A 11 9.39 16.41 4.58
N LEU A 12 8.91 15.67 5.59
CA LEU A 12 7.52 15.21 5.62
C LEU A 12 6.52 16.38 5.47
N PRO A 13 6.62 17.50 6.23
CA PRO A 13 5.73 18.65 6.03
C PRO A 13 5.91 19.34 4.67
N ARG A 14 7.13 19.36 4.12
CA ARG A 14 7.39 19.97 2.80
C ARG A 14 6.72 19.19 1.69
N TYR A 15 6.77 17.84 1.76
CA TYR A 15 6.18 16.96 0.75
C TYR A 15 4.67 16.91 0.82
N THR A 16 4.09 17.03 2.02
CA THR A 16 2.66 16.81 2.27
C THR A 16 1.86 18.08 2.52
N GLY A 17 2.52 19.19 2.84
CA GLY A 17 1.81 20.40 3.30
C GLY A 17 1.16 20.28 4.68
N THR A 18 1.40 19.17 5.40
CA THR A 18 0.78 18.87 6.70
C THR A 18 1.81 19.04 7.82
N PRO A 19 1.58 19.87 8.83
CA PRO A 19 2.44 19.96 10.01
C PRO A 19 2.54 18.63 10.75
N LEU A 20 3.70 18.32 11.35
CA LEU A 20 3.93 17.02 12.01
C LEU A 20 2.90 16.71 13.10
N LYS A 21 2.43 17.71 13.84
CA LYS A 21 1.44 17.57 14.91
C LYS A 21 0.03 17.20 14.44
N ASP A 22 -0.25 17.38 13.14
CA ASP A 22 -1.56 17.17 12.54
C ASP A 22 -1.70 15.77 11.90
N PHE A 23 -0.64 14.96 11.95
CA PHE A 23 -0.71 13.55 11.56
C PHE A 23 -1.32 12.70 12.67
N GLY A 24 -2.03 11.65 12.29
CA GLY A 24 -2.53 10.64 13.22
C GLY A 24 -1.48 9.57 13.55
N ASP A 25 -1.89 8.62 14.38
CA ASP A 25 -1.06 7.47 14.78
C ASP A 25 -1.10 6.31 13.76
N TYR A 26 -2.16 6.22 12.98
CA TYR A 26 -2.41 5.16 12.00
C TYR A 26 -2.51 5.73 10.59
N PHE A 27 -2.01 4.98 9.61
CA PHE A 27 -1.86 5.48 8.25
C PHE A 27 -2.44 4.54 7.21
N LEU A 28 -3.18 5.11 6.26
CA LEU A 28 -3.47 4.51 4.97
C LEU A 28 -2.54 5.14 3.93
N LEU A 29 -1.83 4.32 3.19
CA LEU A 29 -1.05 4.74 2.04
C LEU A 29 -1.78 4.37 0.76
N THR A 30 -1.71 5.22 -0.24
CA THR A 30 -2.30 4.96 -1.57
C THR A 30 -1.51 5.68 -2.64
N ASN A 31 -1.75 5.35 -3.90
CA ASN A 31 -1.27 6.07 -5.08
C ASN A 31 -2.42 6.66 -5.92
N PHE A 32 -3.60 6.84 -5.29
CA PHE A 32 -4.80 7.37 -5.95
C PHE A 32 -5.35 8.60 -5.25
N ASN A 33 -5.51 9.71 -5.99
CA ASN A 33 -6.07 10.96 -5.46
C ASN A 33 -7.53 10.80 -5.01
N ASN A 34 -8.33 10.04 -5.75
CA ASN A 34 -9.73 9.80 -5.40
C ASN A 34 -9.89 9.17 -4.01
N TYR A 35 -8.96 8.32 -3.55
CA TYR A 35 -9.01 7.76 -2.21
C TYR A 35 -8.82 8.82 -1.13
N VAL A 36 -7.91 9.78 -1.36
CA VAL A 36 -7.70 10.91 -0.43
C VAL A 36 -8.94 11.79 -0.37
N THR A 37 -9.54 12.09 -1.53
CA THR A 37 -10.76 12.90 -1.63
C THR A 37 -11.95 12.20 -0.94
N SER A 38 -12.22 10.93 -1.26
CA SER A 38 -13.31 10.16 -0.63
C SER A 38 -13.12 10.01 0.89
N PHE A 39 -11.87 9.85 1.34
CA PHE A 39 -11.55 9.84 2.77
C PHE A 39 -11.86 11.19 3.42
N ALA A 40 -11.42 12.29 2.79
CA ALA A 40 -11.64 13.64 3.31
C ALA A 40 -13.14 13.99 3.41
N GLU A 41 -13.92 13.64 2.39
CA GLU A 41 -15.38 13.79 2.39
C GLU A 41 -16.03 13.00 3.51
N LYS A 42 -15.67 11.71 3.66
CA LYS A 42 -16.21 10.81 4.69
C LYS A 42 -15.96 11.32 6.11
N PHE A 43 -14.79 11.88 6.36
CA PHE A 43 -14.41 12.38 7.69
C PHE A 43 -14.60 13.90 7.86
N ARG A 44 -15.08 14.60 6.83
CA ARG A 44 -15.25 16.06 6.80
C ARG A 44 -13.96 16.78 7.22
N CYS A 45 -12.84 16.39 6.63
CA CYS A 45 -11.53 16.97 6.88
C CYS A 45 -10.90 17.51 5.59
N ASN A 46 -9.89 18.35 5.72
CA ASN A 46 -9.24 18.99 4.59
C ASN A 46 -8.24 18.08 3.89
N VAL A 47 -8.14 18.21 2.57
CA VAL A 47 -7.02 17.66 1.79
C VAL A 47 -5.89 18.68 1.78
N ASN A 48 -4.73 18.28 2.27
CA ASN A 48 -3.49 19.07 2.23
C ASN A 48 -2.56 18.55 1.12
N GLY A 49 -1.57 19.36 0.74
CA GLY A 49 -0.54 18.94 -0.22
C GLY A 49 -0.98 19.01 -1.68
N ILE A 50 -2.06 19.72 -2.02
CA ILE A 50 -2.42 19.97 -3.42
C ILE A 50 -1.27 20.74 -4.09
N GLY A 51 -0.78 20.22 -5.23
CA GLY A 51 0.39 20.76 -5.93
C GLY A 51 1.75 20.42 -5.31
N LYS A 52 1.76 19.62 -4.23
CA LYS A 52 2.99 19.05 -3.62
C LYS A 52 3.19 17.60 -4.06
N PRO A 53 4.38 17.00 -3.79
CA PRO A 53 4.65 15.61 -4.14
C PRO A 53 3.67 14.59 -3.56
N MET A 54 3.08 14.89 -2.39
CA MET A 54 2.18 13.98 -1.69
C MET A 54 0.96 14.73 -1.16
N GLN A 55 -0.21 14.10 -1.26
CA GLN A 55 -1.45 14.63 -0.70
C GLN A 55 -1.86 13.85 0.55
N THR A 56 -2.44 14.54 1.52
CA THR A 56 -2.86 13.94 2.79
C THR A 56 -4.23 14.44 3.22
N ALA A 57 -4.91 13.60 4.01
CA ALA A 57 -6.05 14.01 4.81
C ALA A 57 -6.01 13.29 6.15
N THR A 58 -6.29 13.99 7.26
CA THR A 58 -6.26 13.42 8.61
C THR A 58 -7.61 13.58 9.28
N SER A 59 -8.18 12.47 9.74
CA SER A 59 -9.43 12.45 10.49
C SER A 59 -9.23 12.86 11.94
N SER A 60 -10.27 13.41 12.57
CA SER A 60 -10.27 13.70 14.00
C SER A 60 -10.08 12.46 14.91
N LYS A 61 -10.13 11.25 14.32
CA LYS A 61 -9.93 9.97 15.03
C LYS A 61 -8.48 9.47 14.97
N GLY A 62 -7.54 10.28 14.48
CA GLY A 62 -6.13 9.92 14.43
C GLY A 62 -5.75 8.94 13.30
N LEU A 63 -6.55 8.86 12.24
CA LEU A 63 -6.21 8.14 11.02
C LEU A 63 -5.84 9.13 9.92
N THR A 64 -4.69 8.95 9.28
CA THR A 64 -4.22 9.76 8.16
C THR A 64 -4.17 8.92 6.89
N ILE A 65 -4.67 9.44 5.78
CA ILE A 65 -4.42 8.88 4.45
C ILE A 65 -3.36 9.73 3.73
N ILE A 66 -2.46 9.06 2.97
CA ILE A 66 -1.42 9.72 2.17
C ILE A 66 -1.41 9.11 0.77
N ASN A 67 -1.60 9.95 -0.26
CA ASN A 67 -1.18 9.61 -1.62
C ASN A 67 0.29 9.97 -1.77
N PHE A 68 1.13 8.93 -1.93
CA PHE A 68 2.59 9.10 -2.06
C PHE A 68 3.09 8.99 -3.51
N GLY A 69 2.19 8.82 -4.47
CA GLY A 69 2.51 8.60 -5.88
C GLY A 69 2.76 7.13 -6.22
N ILE A 70 3.32 6.86 -7.39
CA ILE A 70 3.50 5.52 -7.94
C ILE A 70 4.99 5.13 -7.86
N GLY A 71 5.23 3.84 -7.62
CA GLY A 71 6.52 3.19 -7.76
C GLY A 71 7.34 3.10 -6.48
N SER A 72 8.28 2.19 -6.52
CA SER A 72 9.10 1.76 -5.38
C SER A 72 9.93 2.90 -4.77
N ALA A 73 10.45 3.83 -5.57
CA ALA A 73 11.21 4.97 -5.04
C ALA A 73 10.34 5.90 -4.18
N ASN A 74 9.08 6.12 -4.58
CA ASN A 74 8.12 6.90 -3.79
C ASN A 74 7.69 6.13 -2.53
N ALA A 75 7.49 4.81 -2.66
CA ALA A 75 7.18 3.92 -1.54
C ALA A 75 8.30 3.93 -0.47
N ALA A 76 9.56 3.88 -0.90
CA ALA A 76 10.72 4.02 -0.02
C ALA A 76 10.73 5.40 0.67
N THR A 77 10.54 6.47 -0.11
CA THR A 77 10.53 7.84 0.39
C THR A 77 9.49 8.04 1.48
N ILE A 78 8.23 7.64 1.25
CA ILE A 78 7.20 7.84 2.28
C ILE A 78 7.49 7.03 3.55
N MET A 79 7.95 5.78 3.45
CA MET A 79 8.29 4.98 4.63
C MET A 79 9.46 5.58 5.43
N ASP A 80 10.42 6.21 4.76
CA ASP A 80 11.51 6.93 5.41
C ASP A 80 11.03 8.23 6.09
N LEU A 81 10.14 8.96 5.45
CA LEU A 81 9.59 10.19 6.01
C LEU A 81 8.69 9.94 7.22
N LEU A 82 7.96 8.83 7.24
CA LEU A 82 7.03 8.48 8.31
C LEU A 82 7.74 8.21 9.66
N ILE A 83 9.05 7.96 9.70
CA ILE A 83 9.78 7.86 10.98
C ILE A 83 9.64 9.13 11.83
N ALA A 84 9.39 10.29 11.20
CA ALA A 84 9.21 11.58 11.89
C ALA A 84 7.98 11.59 12.83
N VAL A 85 6.96 10.77 12.53
CA VAL A 85 5.68 10.71 13.27
C VAL A 85 5.46 9.36 13.97
N LYS A 86 6.39 8.41 13.83
CA LYS A 86 6.41 7.11 14.51
C LYS A 86 5.07 6.37 14.44
N PRO A 87 4.59 6.01 13.26
CA PRO A 87 3.27 5.41 13.08
C PRO A 87 3.12 4.11 13.86
N LYS A 88 1.95 3.90 14.45
CA LYS A 88 1.57 2.65 15.13
C LYS A 88 1.16 1.55 14.14
N GLY A 89 0.83 1.93 12.90
CA GLY A 89 0.52 1.02 11.82
C GLY A 89 0.32 1.74 10.49
N VAL A 90 0.73 1.08 9.41
CA VAL A 90 0.62 1.57 8.03
C VAL A 90 -0.01 0.48 7.17
N LEU A 91 -1.10 0.79 6.49
CA LEU A 91 -1.75 -0.11 5.52
C LEU A 91 -1.75 0.53 4.14
N PHE A 92 -1.14 -0.16 3.17
CA PHE A 92 -1.17 0.25 1.77
C PHE A 92 -2.45 -0.25 1.10
N LEU A 93 -3.18 0.66 0.48
CA LEU A 93 -4.34 0.42 -0.36
C LEU A 93 -3.94 0.68 -1.81
N GLY A 94 -3.44 -0.37 -2.47
CA GLY A 94 -2.97 -0.34 -3.86
C GLY A 94 -3.90 -1.07 -4.82
N LYS A 95 -3.62 -0.94 -6.12
CA LYS A 95 -4.17 -1.81 -7.17
C LYS A 95 -3.07 -2.72 -7.69
N CYS A 96 -3.43 -3.90 -8.18
CA CYS A 96 -2.49 -4.85 -8.78
C CYS A 96 -3.09 -5.53 -10.01
N GLY A 97 -2.23 -6.07 -10.86
CA GLY A 97 -2.62 -7.03 -11.88
C GLY A 97 -2.77 -8.43 -11.29
N GLY A 98 -3.86 -9.13 -11.57
CA GLY A 98 -4.06 -10.54 -11.21
C GLY A 98 -3.29 -11.45 -12.15
N LEU A 99 -2.51 -12.40 -11.61
CA LEU A 99 -1.64 -13.29 -12.39
C LEU A 99 -2.17 -14.73 -12.52
N LYS A 100 -3.24 -15.07 -11.79
CA LYS A 100 -3.87 -16.39 -11.82
C LYS A 100 -5.33 -16.29 -12.26
N HIS A 101 -5.86 -17.33 -12.86
CA HIS A 101 -7.30 -17.40 -13.20
C HIS A 101 -8.22 -17.22 -11.99
N SER A 102 -7.75 -17.55 -10.79
CA SER A 102 -8.48 -17.35 -9.53
C SER A 102 -8.44 -15.92 -8.98
N THR A 103 -7.68 -15.02 -9.60
CA THR A 103 -7.59 -13.60 -9.23
C THR A 103 -8.32 -12.75 -10.26
N GLU A 104 -9.63 -12.58 -10.06
CA GLU A 104 -10.51 -11.84 -10.97
C GLU A 104 -10.53 -10.35 -10.64
N ILE A 105 -10.92 -9.52 -11.60
CA ILE A 105 -11.10 -8.08 -11.40
C ILE A 105 -12.13 -7.84 -10.29
N GLY A 106 -11.77 -7.00 -9.35
CA GLY A 106 -12.57 -6.71 -8.16
C GLY A 106 -12.22 -7.55 -6.94
N HIS A 107 -11.57 -8.71 -7.08
CA HIS A 107 -11.07 -9.45 -5.93
C HIS A 107 -10.03 -8.64 -5.15
N PHE A 108 -9.91 -8.90 -3.86
CA PHE A 108 -8.79 -8.39 -3.07
C PHE A 108 -7.67 -9.41 -2.96
N ILE A 109 -6.43 -8.91 -2.91
CA ILE A 109 -5.26 -9.71 -2.53
C ILE A 109 -4.72 -9.16 -1.22
N LEU A 110 -4.58 -10.06 -0.24
CA LEU A 110 -3.89 -9.81 1.02
C LEU A 110 -2.52 -10.52 0.95
N PRO A 111 -1.43 -9.79 0.60
CA PRO A 111 -0.15 -10.41 0.29
C PRO A 111 0.50 -11.04 1.52
N THR A 112 0.81 -12.33 1.49
CA THR A 112 1.58 -13.00 2.54
C THR A 112 3.07 -12.69 2.46
N ALA A 113 3.57 -12.38 1.27
CA ALA A 113 4.91 -11.91 0.99
C ALA A 113 4.94 -11.19 -0.37
N ALA A 114 5.99 -10.42 -0.63
CA ALA A 114 6.25 -9.83 -1.93
C ALA A 114 7.66 -10.19 -2.43
N ILE A 115 7.78 -10.60 -3.70
CA ILE A 115 9.05 -10.80 -4.37
C ILE A 115 9.62 -9.44 -4.78
N ARG A 116 10.88 -9.21 -4.47
CA ARG A 116 11.59 -7.93 -4.59
C ARG A 116 12.19 -7.75 -6.00
N GLY A 117 11.32 -7.65 -7.02
CA GLY A 117 11.73 -7.46 -8.42
C GLY A 117 11.98 -6.00 -8.83
N GLU A 118 11.79 -5.07 -7.90
CA GLU A 118 11.85 -3.61 -8.13
C GLU A 118 13.26 -3.01 -7.95
N GLY A 119 14.13 -3.68 -7.21
CA GLY A 119 15.51 -3.23 -6.95
C GLY A 119 15.67 -2.21 -5.82
N THR A 120 14.77 -1.26 -5.65
CA THR A 120 14.86 -0.18 -4.64
C THR A 120 15.06 -0.73 -3.21
N SER A 121 14.38 -1.80 -2.86
CA SER A 121 14.49 -2.39 -1.52
C SER A 121 15.87 -3.01 -1.23
N ASN A 122 16.70 -3.24 -2.25
CA ASN A 122 18.07 -3.75 -2.08
C ASN A 122 18.99 -2.74 -1.41
N ASP A 123 18.69 -1.44 -1.49
CA ASP A 123 19.40 -0.40 -0.78
C ASP A 123 19.14 -0.41 0.75
N TYR A 124 18.11 -1.14 1.17
CA TYR A 124 17.70 -1.25 2.57
C TYR A 124 18.15 -2.54 3.24
N MET A 125 18.07 -3.65 2.53
CA MET A 125 18.36 -4.99 3.04
C MET A 125 18.90 -5.91 1.92
N PRO A 126 19.74 -6.90 2.25
CA PRO A 126 20.15 -7.93 1.30
C PRO A 126 18.96 -8.60 0.60
N THR A 127 19.16 -9.09 -0.62
CA THR A 127 18.09 -9.65 -1.46
C THR A 127 17.42 -10.89 -0.85
N GLU A 128 18.13 -11.62 0.00
CA GLU A 128 17.67 -12.82 0.69
C GLU A 128 16.63 -12.52 1.78
N VAL A 129 16.55 -11.28 2.26
CA VAL A 129 15.55 -10.90 3.28
C VAL A 129 14.18 -10.81 2.63
N PRO A 130 13.20 -11.65 3.05
CA PRO A 130 11.89 -11.66 2.46
C PRO A 130 11.09 -10.38 2.82
N ALA A 131 10.36 -9.84 1.84
CA ALA A 131 9.46 -8.73 2.07
C ALA A 131 8.14 -9.23 2.66
N LEU A 132 7.95 -9.07 3.97
CA LEU A 132 6.82 -9.60 4.73
C LEU A 132 5.99 -8.48 5.39
N PRO A 133 4.66 -8.62 5.45
CA PRO A 133 3.79 -7.75 6.23
C PRO A 133 3.87 -8.06 7.73
N SER A 134 3.31 -7.19 8.55
CA SER A 134 3.02 -7.47 9.95
C SER A 134 1.79 -8.36 10.06
N PHE A 135 1.97 -9.60 10.47
CA PHE A 135 0.91 -10.61 10.55
C PHE A 135 -0.34 -10.11 11.30
N LYS A 136 -0.16 -9.49 12.45
CA LYS A 136 -1.26 -9.00 13.27
C LYS A 136 -2.10 -7.95 12.52
N LEU A 137 -1.48 -7.06 11.75
CA LEU A 137 -2.19 -6.07 10.94
C LEU A 137 -3.04 -6.76 9.87
N HIS A 138 -2.46 -7.72 9.16
CA HIS A 138 -3.18 -8.49 8.14
C HIS A 138 -4.35 -9.29 8.70
N LYS A 139 -4.26 -9.79 9.93
CA LYS A 139 -5.39 -10.45 10.61
C LYS A 139 -6.60 -9.50 10.70
N PHE A 140 -6.42 -8.27 11.18
CA PHE A 140 -7.50 -7.29 11.24
C PHE A 140 -8.10 -6.97 9.86
N VAL A 141 -7.24 -6.83 8.83
CA VAL A 141 -7.70 -6.59 7.46
C VAL A 141 -8.53 -7.77 6.96
N SER A 142 -8.07 -9.01 7.15
CA SER A 142 -8.78 -10.23 6.79
C SER A 142 -10.16 -10.31 7.46
N GLU A 143 -10.25 -10.04 8.76
CA GLU A 143 -11.51 -10.03 9.50
C GLU A 143 -12.52 -9.02 8.90
N LYS A 144 -12.05 -7.85 8.43
CA LYS A 144 -12.91 -6.86 7.78
C LYS A 144 -13.38 -7.29 6.39
N ILE A 145 -12.50 -7.89 5.60
CA ILE A 145 -12.90 -8.41 4.27
C ILE A 145 -14.00 -9.46 4.44
N ILE A 146 -13.82 -10.39 5.39
CA ILE A 146 -14.81 -11.44 5.68
C ILE A 146 -16.13 -10.84 6.17
N ALA A 147 -16.09 -9.82 7.04
CA ALA A 147 -17.28 -9.14 7.54
C ALA A 147 -18.10 -8.47 6.41
N HIS A 148 -17.42 -7.98 5.38
CA HIS A 148 -18.07 -7.44 4.16
C HIS A 148 -18.47 -8.52 3.15
N LYS A 149 -18.22 -9.81 3.44
CA LYS A 149 -18.52 -10.94 2.53
C LYS A 149 -17.91 -10.76 1.14
N HIS A 150 -16.72 -10.15 1.07
CA HIS A 150 -16.03 -9.90 -0.20
C HIS A 150 -14.99 -10.99 -0.48
N GLU A 151 -14.81 -11.29 -1.79
CA GLU A 151 -13.85 -12.29 -2.23
C GLU A 151 -12.41 -11.75 -2.13
N TYR A 152 -11.54 -12.54 -1.53
CA TYR A 152 -10.12 -12.23 -1.46
C TYR A 152 -9.24 -13.47 -1.60
N ARG A 153 -8.00 -13.24 -1.96
CA ARG A 153 -6.96 -14.26 -2.08
C ARG A 153 -5.77 -13.88 -1.23
N THR A 154 -5.07 -14.88 -0.74
CA THR A 154 -3.79 -14.72 -0.06
C THR A 154 -2.69 -15.42 -0.84
N GLY A 155 -1.50 -14.85 -0.88
CA GLY A 155 -0.38 -15.45 -1.59
C GLY A 155 0.76 -14.48 -1.80
N VAL A 156 1.75 -14.94 -2.54
CA VAL A 156 2.91 -14.15 -2.89
C VAL A 156 2.60 -13.28 -4.09
N ILE A 157 2.95 -12.00 -4.03
CA ILE A 157 2.91 -11.09 -5.18
C ILE A 157 4.33 -10.80 -5.68
N TYR A 158 4.43 -10.26 -6.89
CA TYR A 158 5.68 -9.76 -7.45
C TYR A 158 5.62 -8.23 -7.53
N THR A 159 6.60 -7.55 -6.95
CA THR A 159 6.74 -6.09 -7.10
C THR A 159 7.77 -5.80 -8.17
N THR A 160 7.37 -5.06 -9.22
CA THR A 160 8.23 -4.69 -10.36
C THR A 160 8.51 -3.20 -10.38
N ASN A 161 9.62 -2.80 -11.02
CA ASN A 161 9.89 -1.40 -11.38
C ASN A 161 9.49 -1.07 -12.84
N ARG A 162 8.97 -2.04 -13.59
CA ARG A 162 8.54 -1.87 -14.98
C ARG A 162 7.03 -1.66 -15.04
N ARG A 163 6.60 -0.48 -15.53
CA ARG A 163 5.16 -0.18 -15.66
C ARG A 163 4.55 -0.82 -16.90
N VAL A 164 5.29 -0.88 -18.01
CA VAL A 164 4.83 -1.44 -19.29
C VAL A 164 5.64 -2.70 -19.57
N TRP A 165 5.06 -3.87 -19.34
CA TRP A 165 5.70 -5.17 -19.47
C TRP A 165 4.79 -6.24 -20.12
N GLU A 166 3.53 -5.93 -20.34
CA GLU A 166 2.49 -6.88 -20.76
C GLU A 166 2.73 -7.47 -22.15
N TRP A 167 3.63 -6.88 -22.91
CA TRP A 167 4.11 -7.38 -24.21
C TRP A 167 5.25 -8.41 -24.10
N ASP A 168 5.88 -8.55 -22.93
CA ASP A 168 7.08 -9.36 -22.69
C ASP A 168 6.70 -10.80 -22.29
N GLU A 169 6.65 -11.70 -23.26
CA GLU A 169 6.25 -13.10 -23.04
C GLU A 169 7.28 -13.87 -22.19
N ASP A 170 8.56 -13.53 -22.26
CA ASP A 170 9.59 -14.13 -21.41
C ASP A 170 9.35 -13.74 -19.93
N PHE A 171 9.02 -12.50 -19.68
CA PHE A 171 8.68 -12.04 -18.34
C PHE A 171 7.39 -12.68 -17.83
N LYS A 172 6.35 -12.82 -18.67
CA LYS A 172 5.15 -13.56 -18.30
C LYS A 172 5.46 -15.02 -17.94
N THR A 173 6.31 -15.66 -18.72
CA THR A 173 6.77 -17.04 -18.45
C THR A 173 7.54 -17.13 -17.12
N TYR A 174 8.37 -16.15 -16.83
CA TYR A 174 9.07 -16.04 -15.56
C TYR A 174 8.09 -15.88 -14.40
N LEU A 175 7.11 -14.97 -14.49
CA LEU A 175 6.08 -14.78 -13.45
C LEU A 175 5.27 -16.06 -13.17
N LYS A 176 4.95 -16.84 -14.21
CA LYS A 176 4.27 -18.14 -14.05
C LYS A 176 5.10 -19.12 -13.21
N LYS A 177 6.43 -19.17 -13.41
CA LYS A 177 7.35 -20.04 -12.66
C LYS A 177 7.46 -19.65 -11.18
N LEU A 178 7.23 -18.38 -10.83
CA LEU A 178 7.28 -17.89 -9.46
C LEU A 178 6.02 -18.20 -8.64
N TYR A 179 4.96 -18.73 -9.28
CA TYR A 179 3.66 -19.00 -8.64
C TYR A 179 3.03 -17.79 -7.94
N THR A 180 3.39 -16.59 -8.35
CA THR A 180 2.80 -15.35 -7.83
C THR A 180 1.34 -15.19 -8.25
N ILE A 181 0.53 -14.57 -7.38
CA ILE A 181 -0.91 -14.38 -7.63
C ILE A 181 -1.25 -12.98 -8.10
N GLY A 182 -0.35 -12.03 -7.93
CA GLY A 182 -0.52 -10.63 -8.34
C GLY A 182 0.81 -9.94 -8.60
N ILE A 183 0.74 -8.79 -9.26
CA ILE A 183 1.88 -7.92 -9.56
C ILE A 183 1.54 -6.46 -9.27
N ASP A 184 2.45 -5.77 -8.59
CA ASP A 184 2.35 -4.34 -8.30
C ASP A 184 3.70 -3.63 -8.49
N MET A 185 3.83 -2.39 -8.02
CA MET A 185 5.06 -1.61 -8.12
C MET A 185 5.59 -1.09 -6.77
N GLU A 186 4.98 -1.41 -5.63
CA GLU A 186 5.25 -0.78 -4.34
C GLU A 186 5.44 -1.72 -3.16
N THR A 187 4.69 -2.81 -3.08
CA THR A 187 4.50 -3.59 -1.85
C THR A 187 5.80 -4.14 -1.27
N ALA A 188 6.72 -4.69 -2.09
CA ALA A 188 7.97 -5.22 -1.58
C ALA A 188 8.80 -4.12 -0.90
N THR A 189 8.90 -2.95 -1.53
CA THR A 189 9.61 -1.80 -0.96
C THR A 189 8.95 -1.30 0.32
N LEU A 190 7.62 -1.18 0.37
CA LEU A 190 6.91 -0.80 1.60
C LEU A 190 7.19 -1.78 2.74
N PHE A 191 7.22 -3.08 2.45
CA PHE A 191 7.48 -4.10 3.46
C PHE A 191 8.93 -4.04 3.97
N ILE A 192 9.91 -3.92 3.10
CA ILE A 192 11.33 -3.87 3.48
C ILE A 192 11.69 -2.53 4.15
N ALA A 193 11.32 -1.39 3.58
CA ALA A 193 11.57 -0.09 4.19
C ALA A 193 10.85 0.04 5.55
N GLY A 194 9.65 -0.53 5.67
CA GLY A 194 8.93 -0.61 6.94
C GLY A 194 9.62 -1.49 7.97
N LEU A 195 10.25 -2.60 7.54
CA LEU A 195 11.06 -3.46 8.43
C LEU A 195 12.23 -2.66 9.03
N VAL A 196 13.03 -2.04 8.15
CA VAL A 196 14.22 -1.26 8.56
C VAL A 196 13.87 -0.09 9.46
N ASN A 197 12.75 0.57 9.19
CA ASN A 197 12.28 1.72 9.97
C ASN A 197 11.45 1.33 11.21
N ALA A 198 11.35 0.04 11.52
CA ALA A 198 10.53 -0.51 12.62
C ALA A 198 9.07 -0.03 12.58
N ILE A 199 8.50 0.13 11.38
CA ILE A 199 7.11 0.53 11.15
C ILE A 199 6.24 -0.71 10.91
N PRO A 200 5.16 -0.91 11.69
CA PRO A 200 4.14 -1.93 11.41
C PRO A 200 3.46 -1.66 10.06
N ARG A 201 3.43 -2.66 9.17
CA ARG A 201 3.02 -2.48 7.78
C ARG A 201 2.21 -3.65 7.25
N GLY A 202 1.33 -3.34 6.33
CA GLY A 202 0.55 -4.29 5.57
C GLY A 202 0.13 -3.71 4.23
N ALA A 203 -0.49 -4.54 3.41
CA ALA A 203 -1.10 -4.13 2.16
C ALA A 203 -2.43 -4.86 1.95
N LEU A 204 -3.37 -4.17 1.34
CA LEU A 204 -4.57 -4.72 0.74
C LEU A 204 -4.61 -4.24 -0.70
N LEU A 205 -4.59 -5.16 -1.65
CA LEU A 205 -4.52 -4.84 -3.07
C LEU A 205 -5.84 -5.18 -3.75
N LEU A 206 -6.34 -4.26 -4.58
CA LEU A 206 -7.50 -4.46 -5.44
C LEU A 206 -7.03 -4.93 -6.81
N VAL A 207 -7.49 -6.10 -7.27
CA VAL A 207 -7.22 -6.57 -8.62
C VAL A 207 -7.93 -5.68 -9.64
N SER A 208 -7.16 -4.96 -10.45
CA SER A 208 -7.66 -3.98 -11.41
C SER A 208 -7.64 -4.47 -12.86
N ASP A 209 -6.86 -5.48 -13.15
CA ASP A 209 -6.63 -6.03 -14.48
C ASP A 209 -6.06 -7.45 -14.39
N THR A 210 -6.05 -8.16 -15.50
CA THR A 210 -5.51 -9.54 -15.60
C THR A 210 -4.49 -9.61 -16.74
N PRO A 211 -3.29 -9.03 -16.56
CA PRO A 211 -2.35 -8.72 -17.65
C PRO A 211 -1.69 -9.95 -18.30
N MET A 212 -2.00 -11.15 -17.81
CA MET A 212 -1.50 -12.40 -18.41
C MET A 212 -2.19 -12.79 -19.71
N VAL A 213 -3.32 -12.16 -20.02
CA VAL A 213 -4.08 -12.36 -21.26
C VAL A 213 -4.31 -11.01 -21.94
N PRO A 214 -4.32 -10.95 -23.30
CA PRO A 214 -4.42 -9.69 -24.04
C PRO A 214 -5.67 -8.87 -23.66
N GLU A 215 -6.80 -9.54 -23.51
CA GLU A 215 -8.09 -8.92 -23.20
C GLU A 215 -8.16 -8.35 -21.78
N GLY A 216 -7.27 -8.84 -20.91
CA GLY A 216 -7.17 -8.42 -19.51
C GLY A 216 -6.22 -7.27 -19.26
N ILE A 217 -5.50 -6.80 -20.28
CA ILE A 217 -4.59 -5.65 -20.16
C ILE A 217 -5.39 -4.38 -19.84
N LYS A 218 -4.91 -3.62 -18.88
CA LYS A 218 -5.57 -2.42 -18.38
C LYS A 218 -5.82 -1.38 -19.46
N THR A 219 -7.04 -0.88 -19.52
CA THR A 219 -7.48 0.23 -20.39
C THR A 219 -8.08 1.34 -19.52
N GLU A 220 -8.23 2.55 -20.08
CA GLU A 220 -8.95 3.64 -19.39
C GLU A 220 -10.35 3.21 -18.98
N LYS A 221 -11.09 2.54 -19.88
CA LYS A 221 -12.45 2.05 -19.61
C LYS A 221 -12.48 1.05 -18.45
N SER A 222 -11.55 0.10 -18.41
CA SER A 222 -11.47 -0.88 -17.32
C SER A 222 -11.06 -0.23 -16.00
N ASP A 223 -10.18 0.77 -16.01
CA ASP A 223 -9.79 1.47 -14.79
C ASP A 223 -10.93 2.31 -14.21
N ILE A 224 -11.73 2.99 -15.05
CA ILE A 224 -12.94 3.69 -14.64
C ILE A 224 -13.94 2.70 -14.04
N PHE A 225 -14.16 1.54 -14.68
CA PHE A 225 -15.06 0.51 -14.17
C PHE A 225 -14.63 0.02 -12.78
N VAL A 226 -13.37 -0.33 -12.60
CA VAL A 226 -12.83 -0.81 -11.32
C VAL A 226 -12.96 0.27 -10.24
N THR A 227 -12.59 1.49 -10.57
CA THR A 227 -12.67 2.61 -9.64
C THR A 227 -14.11 2.84 -9.17
N LYS A 228 -15.07 2.85 -10.09
CA LYS A 228 -16.48 3.09 -9.77
C LYS A 228 -17.11 1.97 -8.92
N ASN A 229 -16.73 0.71 -9.16
CA ASN A 229 -17.42 -0.43 -8.55
C ASN A 229 -16.76 -0.96 -7.28
N PHE A 230 -15.45 -0.77 -7.09
CA PHE A 230 -14.71 -1.47 -6.03
C PHE A 230 -13.88 -0.55 -5.12
N SER A 231 -13.54 0.68 -5.54
CA SER A 231 -12.64 1.55 -4.76
C SER A 231 -13.22 1.97 -3.41
N ASP A 232 -14.52 2.20 -3.34
CA ASP A 232 -15.18 2.63 -2.11
C ASP A 232 -15.15 1.53 -1.05
N LEU A 233 -15.43 0.28 -1.42
CA LEU A 233 -15.34 -0.86 -0.52
C LEU A 233 -13.88 -1.11 -0.09
N HIS A 234 -12.93 -1.01 -1.01
CA HIS A 234 -11.51 -1.16 -0.73
C HIS A 234 -11.04 -0.13 0.31
N LEU A 235 -11.37 1.15 0.13
CA LEU A 235 -11.09 2.22 1.09
C LEU A 235 -11.81 1.99 2.43
N GLN A 236 -13.08 1.58 2.40
CA GLN A 236 -13.88 1.32 3.58
C GLN A 236 -13.26 0.25 4.47
N ILE A 237 -12.85 -0.89 3.89
CA ILE A 237 -12.20 -1.98 4.61
C ILE A 237 -10.90 -1.51 5.26
N GLY A 238 -10.08 -0.73 4.54
CA GLY A 238 -8.85 -0.15 5.09
C GLY A 238 -9.12 0.77 6.28
N ILE A 239 -10.10 1.67 6.17
CA ILE A 239 -10.52 2.57 7.25
C ILE A 239 -10.98 1.78 8.47
N GLU A 240 -11.83 0.78 8.28
CA GLU A 240 -12.37 -0.02 9.38
C GLU A 240 -11.29 -0.82 10.10
N ALA A 241 -10.40 -1.48 9.35
CA ALA A 241 -9.31 -2.26 9.92
C ALA A 241 -8.39 -1.38 10.79
N MET A 242 -7.95 -0.23 10.26
CA MET A 242 -7.05 0.66 10.98
C MET A 242 -7.72 1.37 12.16
N THR A 243 -9.01 1.69 12.04
CA THR A 243 -9.79 2.27 13.15
C THR A 243 -10.01 1.27 14.28
N GLU A 244 -10.25 0.00 13.96
CA GLU A 244 -10.47 -1.03 14.97
C GLU A 244 -9.21 -1.35 15.76
N ILE A 245 -8.05 -1.45 15.08
CA ILE A 245 -6.74 -1.58 15.73
C ILE A 245 -6.54 -0.44 16.74
N GLY A 246 -6.82 0.80 16.32
CA GLY A 246 -6.69 1.98 17.17
C GLY A 246 -7.61 1.93 18.42
N LYS A 247 -8.85 1.45 18.25
CA LYS A 247 -9.81 1.34 19.35
C LYS A 247 -9.48 0.23 20.35
N LYS A 248 -8.99 -0.91 19.87
CA LYS A 248 -8.63 -2.04 20.74
C LYS A 248 -7.35 -1.78 21.54
N GLY A 249 -6.62 -0.71 21.27
CA GLY A 249 -5.35 -0.39 21.92
C GLY A 249 -4.27 -1.46 21.73
N GLU A 250 -4.46 -2.36 20.77
CA GLU A 250 -3.55 -3.45 20.53
C GLU A 250 -2.30 -2.98 19.80
N ALA A 251 -1.15 -3.14 20.46
CA ALA A 251 0.13 -2.89 19.81
C ALA A 251 0.38 -3.92 18.69
N ILE A 252 0.63 -3.44 17.50
CA ILE A 252 1.20 -4.26 16.42
C ILE A 252 2.68 -4.42 16.73
N LYS A 253 3.07 -5.59 17.24
CA LYS A 253 4.46 -5.86 17.58
C LYS A 253 5.22 -6.34 16.36
N HIS A 254 6.43 -5.81 16.18
CA HIS A 254 7.44 -6.37 15.30
C HIS A 254 8.38 -7.26 16.10
N PHE A 255 8.96 -8.23 15.41
CA PHE A 255 10.18 -8.86 15.91
C PHE A 255 11.27 -7.77 15.95
N LYS A 256 11.86 -7.59 17.12
CA LYS A 256 13.13 -6.90 17.25
C LYS A 256 14.19 -7.98 17.16
N TYR A 257 15.06 -7.84 16.19
CA TYR A 257 16.26 -8.65 16.07
C TYR A 257 17.32 -8.09 16.99
#